data_5a9b930619d634100ed5b629df09463d
#
_entry.id   5a9b930619d634100ed5b629df09463d
#
_cell.length_a   1.000
_cell.length_b   1.000
_cell.length_c   1.000
_cell.angle_alpha   90.00
_cell.angle_beta   90.00
_cell.angle_gamma   90.00
#
_symmetry.space_group_name_H-M   'P 1'
#
loop_
_entity.id
_entity.type
_entity.pdbx_description
1 polymer ?
#
loop_
_entity_poly.entity_id
_entity_poly.type
_entity_poly.pdbx_seq_one_letter_code
_entity_poly.pdbx_strand_id
1 'polypeptide(L)'
;MDYKNEISIKQNGGWRYKYGNMFYVQLVSQYLAVPHFSDATVQAIFNEALKYQGWNYVYGGSNPNTSFDCSGLVQWCYGKAGISLPRTAQAQYDATQHLPLSQAKAGDLVFFHSTYNAGTYVTHVGIYAGNSRMYHAGNPIRYADLTSSYWQQ
;
A
#
# COMPACT_ATOMS: atom_id res chain seq x y z
N MET A 1 13.31 -6.58 12.62
CA MET A 1 13.58 -5.98 11.31
C MET A 1 15.07 -5.82 11.11
N ASP A 2 15.60 -6.26 10.00
CA ASP A 2 17.04 -6.21 9.74
C ASP A 2 17.39 -4.94 8.96
N TYR A 3 17.97 -3.97 9.64
CA TYR A 3 18.38 -2.70 9.05
C TYR A 3 19.54 -2.83 8.04
N LYS A 4 20.23 -3.97 8.01
CA LYS A 4 21.28 -4.21 7.01
C LYS A 4 20.74 -4.23 5.59
N ASN A 5 19.47 -4.52 5.44
CA ASN A 5 18.79 -4.52 4.16
C ASN A 5 18.08 -3.19 3.86
N GLU A 6 18.25 -2.21 4.73
CA GLU A 6 17.68 -0.90 4.49
C GLU A 6 18.42 -0.19 3.37
N ILE A 7 17.67 0.31 2.42
CA ILE A 7 18.19 1.12 1.31
C ILE A 7 17.57 2.50 1.40
N SER A 8 18.42 3.50 1.43
CA SER A 8 18.00 4.90 1.42
C SER A 8 18.19 5.47 0.02
N ILE A 9 17.12 5.90 -0.62
CA ILE A 9 17.15 6.41 -1.99
C ILE A 9 16.45 7.75 -2.03
N LYS A 10 17.17 8.77 -2.56
CA LYS A 10 16.58 10.08 -2.81
C LYS A 10 15.83 10.05 -4.13
N GLN A 11 14.58 10.45 -4.11
CA GLN A 11 13.73 10.49 -5.29
C GLN A 11 12.79 11.71 -5.21
N ASN A 12 12.80 12.55 -6.25
CA ASN A 12 11.94 13.73 -6.34
C ASN A 12 12.04 14.66 -5.11
N GLY A 13 13.26 14.84 -4.59
CA GLY A 13 13.50 15.70 -3.42
C GLY A 13 13.25 15.06 -2.07
N GLY A 14 12.68 13.87 -2.04
CA GLY A 14 12.46 13.11 -0.83
C GLY A 14 13.36 11.89 -0.72
N TRP A 15 13.24 11.18 0.38
CA TRP A 15 13.94 9.93 0.63
C TRP A 15 12.93 8.82 0.90
N ARG A 16 13.27 7.62 0.44
CA ARG A 16 12.54 6.41 0.81
C ARG A 16 13.49 5.41 1.44
N TYR A 17 12.96 4.56 2.30
CA TYR A 17 13.69 3.48 2.93
C TYR A 17 13.03 2.15 2.59
N LYS A 18 13.85 1.14 2.43
CA LYS A 18 13.41 -0.22 2.19
C LYS A 18 13.77 -1.09 3.39
N TYR A 19 12.82 -1.89 3.83
CA TYR A 19 13.03 -2.91 4.85
C TYR A 19 12.73 -4.27 4.23
N GLY A 20 13.80 -5.05 3.93
CA GLY A 20 13.62 -6.25 3.15
C GLY A 20 13.06 -5.90 1.77
N ASN A 21 11.88 -6.41 1.43
CA ASN A 21 11.18 -6.08 0.19
C ASN A 21 10.00 -5.12 0.38
N MET A 22 9.96 -4.40 1.49
CA MET A 22 8.83 -3.53 1.85
C MET A 22 9.22 -2.06 1.78
N PHE A 23 8.34 -1.24 1.20
CA PHE A 23 8.48 0.22 1.12
C PHE A 23 7.27 0.89 1.75
N TYR A 24 7.50 2.07 2.33
CA TYR A 24 6.47 2.89 2.95
C TYR A 24 6.29 4.16 2.15
N VAL A 25 5.07 4.44 1.73
CA VAL A 25 4.79 5.54 0.82
C VAL A 25 3.45 6.22 1.14
N GLN A 26 3.36 7.47 0.69
CA GLN A 26 2.11 8.22 0.63
C GLN A 26 1.87 8.72 -0.78
N LEU A 27 0.67 9.19 -1.07
CA LEU A 27 0.42 9.89 -2.32
C LEU A 27 1.30 11.14 -2.40
N VAL A 28 1.84 11.37 -3.59
CA VAL A 28 2.69 12.55 -3.84
C VAL A 28 1.87 13.80 -3.63
N SER A 29 2.40 14.68 -2.78
CA SER A 29 1.90 16.03 -2.60
C SER A 29 2.81 17.01 -3.31
N GLN A 30 2.25 18.11 -3.79
CA GLN A 30 3.03 19.21 -4.34
C GLN A 30 3.82 19.99 -3.26
N TYR A 31 3.64 19.67 -2.00
CA TYR A 31 4.29 20.35 -0.88
C TYR A 31 5.51 19.57 -0.39
N LEU A 32 6.47 20.28 0.20
CA LEU A 32 7.68 19.69 0.77
C LEU A 32 7.40 18.78 1.96
N ALA A 33 6.46 19.17 2.81
CA ALA A 33 6.00 18.30 3.91
C ALA A 33 5.04 17.27 3.34
N VAL A 34 5.23 16.01 3.71
CA VAL A 34 4.34 14.93 3.27
C VAL A 34 3.15 14.90 4.22
N PRO A 35 1.97 15.36 3.80
CA PRO A 35 0.80 15.31 4.65
C PRO A 35 0.26 13.89 4.68
N HIS A 36 -0.06 13.39 5.86
CA HIS A 36 -0.87 12.21 5.99
C HIS A 36 -2.32 12.55 5.64
N PHE A 37 -3.09 11.55 5.25
CA PHE A 37 -4.51 11.74 5.01
C PHE A 37 -5.21 12.13 6.32
N SER A 38 -6.26 12.94 6.21
CA SER A 38 -7.10 13.27 7.36
C SER A 38 -7.78 12.01 7.90
N ASP A 39 -8.16 12.04 9.18
CA ASP A 39 -8.88 10.93 9.80
C ASP A 39 -10.19 10.62 9.06
N ALA A 40 -10.89 11.64 8.58
CA ALA A 40 -12.12 11.46 7.80
C ALA A 40 -11.87 10.73 6.49
N THR A 41 -10.78 11.05 5.80
CA THR A 41 -10.41 10.37 4.56
C THR A 41 -10.03 8.91 4.82
N VAL A 42 -9.22 8.66 5.85
CA VAL A 42 -8.84 7.30 6.24
C VAL A 42 -10.07 6.48 6.61
N GLN A 43 -11.00 7.08 7.36
CA GLN A 43 -12.25 6.43 7.73
C GLN A 43 -13.06 6.03 6.50
N ALA A 44 -13.15 6.92 5.51
CA ALA A 44 -13.86 6.63 4.25
C ALA A 44 -13.21 5.47 3.49
N ILE A 45 -11.88 5.44 3.43
CA ILE A 45 -11.14 4.35 2.78
C ILE A 45 -11.47 3.01 3.46
N PHE A 46 -11.35 2.92 4.78
CA PHE A 46 -11.57 1.69 5.51
C PHE A 46 -13.07 1.30 5.56
N ASN A 47 -13.97 2.26 5.61
CA ASN A 47 -15.41 1.96 5.53
C ASN A 47 -15.75 1.23 4.22
N GLU A 48 -15.11 1.62 3.13
CA GLU A 48 -15.30 0.93 1.86
C GLU A 48 -14.57 -0.42 1.85
N ALA A 49 -13.30 -0.43 2.26
CA ALA A 49 -12.45 -1.61 2.20
C ALA A 49 -13.00 -2.79 3.02
N LEU A 50 -13.53 -2.52 4.19
CA LEU A 50 -14.03 -3.56 5.10
C LEU A 50 -15.29 -4.27 4.60
N LYS A 51 -16.00 -3.69 3.63
CA LYS A 51 -17.12 -4.37 2.98
C LYS A 51 -16.69 -5.65 2.25
N TYR A 52 -15.44 -5.73 1.86
CA TYR A 52 -14.90 -6.81 1.03
C TYR A 52 -14.06 -7.82 1.80
N GLN A 53 -14.00 -7.68 3.12
CA GLN A 53 -13.26 -8.62 3.96
C GLN A 53 -13.76 -10.05 3.77
N GLY A 54 -12.83 -10.97 3.53
CA GLY A 54 -13.18 -12.38 3.29
C GLY A 54 -13.46 -12.71 1.82
N TRP A 55 -13.52 -11.71 0.94
CA TRP A 55 -13.72 -11.97 -0.48
C TRP A 55 -12.48 -12.60 -1.10
N ASN A 56 -12.68 -13.40 -2.14
CA ASN A 56 -11.58 -14.04 -2.85
C ASN A 56 -10.74 -13.02 -3.61
N TYR A 57 -9.43 -13.25 -3.64
CA TYR A 57 -8.55 -12.55 -4.56
C TYR A 57 -8.88 -12.94 -6.01
N VAL A 58 -8.99 -11.94 -6.89
CA VAL A 58 -9.21 -12.17 -8.31
C VAL A 58 -8.20 -11.35 -9.11
N TYR A 59 -7.30 -12.01 -9.80
CA TYR A 59 -6.30 -11.36 -10.65
C TYR A 59 -7.00 -10.47 -11.68
N GLY A 60 -6.57 -9.21 -11.76
CA GLY A 60 -7.18 -8.21 -12.65
C GLY A 60 -8.48 -7.62 -12.12
N GLY A 61 -8.99 -8.07 -10.98
CA GLY A 61 -10.22 -7.56 -10.39
C GLY A 61 -10.03 -6.17 -9.81
N SER A 62 -11.03 -5.29 -10.01
CA SER A 62 -10.93 -3.88 -9.64
C SER A 62 -12.24 -3.24 -9.18
N ASN A 63 -13.30 -4.01 -8.98
CA ASN A 63 -14.58 -3.50 -8.54
C ASN A 63 -15.40 -4.61 -7.86
N PRO A 64 -16.53 -4.27 -7.19
CA PRO A 64 -17.33 -5.30 -6.50
C PRO A 64 -17.94 -6.37 -7.40
N ASN A 65 -18.10 -6.11 -8.69
CA ASN A 65 -18.64 -7.11 -9.60
C ASN A 65 -17.61 -8.21 -9.94
N THR A 66 -16.32 -7.89 -9.84
CA THR A 66 -15.23 -8.81 -10.19
C THR A 66 -14.48 -9.34 -8.98
N SER A 67 -14.68 -8.77 -7.78
CA SER A 67 -13.74 -8.82 -6.69
C SER A 67 -12.43 -8.09 -7.07
N PHE A 68 -11.34 -8.32 -6.34
CA PHE A 68 -10.18 -7.42 -6.41
C PHE A 68 -8.86 -8.17 -6.44
N ASP A 69 -7.90 -7.60 -7.17
CA ASP A 69 -6.49 -7.84 -6.89
C ASP A 69 -5.95 -6.76 -5.94
N CYS A 70 -4.65 -6.79 -5.62
CA CYS A 70 -4.07 -5.91 -4.59
C CYS A 70 -4.23 -4.43 -4.95
N SER A 71 -3.83 -4.03 -6.13
CA SER A 71 -3.91 -2.64 -6.58
C SER A 71 -5.33 -2.22 -6.97
N GLY A 72 -6.16 -3.16 -7.41
CA GLY A 72 -7.57 -2.92 -7.70
C GLY A 72 -8.36 -2.55 -6.46
N LEU A 73 -8.13 -3.26 -5.35
CA LEU A 73 -8.74 -2.93 -4.06
C LEU A 73 -8.35 -1.52 -3.62
N VAL A 74 -7.07 -1.21 -3.68
CA VAL A 74 -6.55 0.11 -3.31
C VAL A 74 -7.15 1.20 -4.19
N GLN A 75 -7.12 1.02 -5.50
CA GLN A 75 -7.68 1.98 -6.45
C GLN A 75 -9.15 2.25 -6.16
N TRP A 76 -9.94 1.22 -5.96
CA TRP A 76 -11.36 1.33 -5.69
C TRP A 76 -11.65 2.08 -4.39
N CYS A 77 -11.02 1.66 -3.29
CA CYS A 77 -11.30 2.21 -1.97
C CYS A 77 -10.86 3.66 -1.86
N TYR A 78 -9.69 4.00 -2.42
CA TYR A 78 -9.23 5.38 -2.45
C TYR A 78 -10.11 6.24 -3.35
N GLY A 79 -10.58 5.70 -4.47
CA GLY A 79 -11.52 6.38 -5.35
C GLY A 79 -12.82 6.76 -4.65
N LYS A 80 -13.33 5.89 -3.78
CA LYS A 80 -14.51 6.18 -2.97
C LYS A 80 -14.28 7.30 -1.95
N ALA A 81 -13.04 7.51 -1.55
CA ALA A 81 -12.65 8.62 -0.67
C ALA A 81 -12.26 9.88 -1.46
N GLY A 82 -12.44 9.90 -2.79
CA GLY A 82 -12.13 11.04 -3.62
C GLY A 82 -10.69 11.12 -4.11
N ILE A 83 -9.91 10.05 -3.96
CA ILE A 83 -8.51 10.00 -4.35
C ILE A 83 -8.34 9.09 -5.56
N SER A 84 -7.90 9.67 -6.69
CA SER A 84 -7.65 8.91 -7.91
C SER A 84 -6.24 8.32 -7.89
N LEU A 85 -6.16 6.99 -8.04
CA LEU A 85 -4.90 6.26 -8.09
C LEU A 85 -4.76 5.51 -9.40
N PRO A 86 -3.51 5.31 -9.88
CA PRO A 86 -3.26 4.43 -11.02
C PRO A 86 -3.70 2.99 -10.74
N ARG A 87 -3.81 2.19 -11.80
CA ARG A 87 -4.37 0.83 -11.70
C ARG A 87 -3.41 -0.20 -11.11
N THR A 88 -2.11 -0.11 -11.39
CA THR A 88 -1.16 -1.15 -11.00
C THR A 88 -0.38 -0.76 -9.75
N ALA A 89 0.09 -1.76 -9.01
CA ALA A 89 0.90 -1.53 -7.82
C ALA A 89 2.18 -0.73 -8.16
N GLN A 90 2.85 -1.06 -9.26
CA GLN A 90 4.04 -0.31 -9.69
C GLN A 90 3.71 1.15 -9.97
N ALA A 91 2.62 1.42 -10.70
CA ALA A 91 2.23 2.79 -11.02
C ALA A 91 1.78 3.57 -9.77
N GLN A 92 1.13 2.91 -8.84
CA GLN A 92 0.78 3.52 -7.56
C GLN A 92 2.03 3.89 -6.75
N TYR A 93 3.03 3.01 -6.75
CA TYR A 93 4.32 3.28 -6.13
C TYR A 93 5.01 4.49 -6.78
N ASP A 94 5.03 4.54 -8.11
CA ASP A 94 5.65 5.64 -8.85
C ASP A 94 4.94 6.97 -8.61
N ALA A 95 3.65 6.95 -8.30
CA ALA A 95 2.83 8.14 -8.05
C ALA A 95 2.87 8.62 -6.60
N THR A 96 3.69 8.02 -5.73
CA THR A 96 3.71 8.32 -4.30
C THR A 96 5.06 8.84 -3.84
N GLN A 97 5.05 9.56 -2.73
CA GLN A 97 6.26 9.97 -2.02
C GLN A 97 6.56 8.95 -0.92
N HIS A 98 7.83 8.60 -0.75
CA HIS A 98 8.24 7.46 0.04
C HIS A 98 8.72 7.87 1.43
N LEU A 99 8.27 7.15 2.46
CA LEU A 99 8.54 7.41 3.87
C LEU A 99 9.15 6.19 4.55
N PRO A 100 9.95 6.39 5.62
CA PRO A 100 10.32 5.26 6.48
C PRO A 100 9.12 4.76 7.29
N LEU A 101 9.20 3.49 7.71
CA LEU A 101 8.16 2.85 8.53
C LEU A 101 7.79 3.67 9.77
N SER A 102 8.78 4.27 10.43
CA SER A 102 8.56 5.04 11.66
C SER A 102 7.62 6.24 11.45
N GLN A 103 7.43 6.66 10.20
CA GLN A 103 6.54 7.78 9.86
C GLN A 103 5.24 7.32 9.21
N ALA A 104 5.04 6.03 9.01
CA ALA A 104 3.82 5.52 8.41
C ALA A 104 2.63 5.69 9.36
N LYS A 105 1.50 6.07 8.78
CA LYS A 105 0.21 6.21 9.49
C LYS A 105 -0.88 5.50 8.74
N ALA A 106 -1.95 5.17 9.43
CA ALA A 106 -3.09 4.53 8.80
C ALA A 106 -3.56 5.33 7.58
N GLY A 107 -3.82 4.64 6.48
CA GLY A 107 -4.16 5.24 5.20
C GLY A 107 -2.98 5.41 4.25
N ASP A 108 -1.75 5.32 4.73
CA ASP A 108 -0.58 5.24 3.86
C ASP A 108 -0.56 3.90 3.14
N LEU A 109 0.14 3.82 2.01
CA LEU A 109 0.28 2.59 1.26
C LEU A 109 1.57 1.87 1.62
N VAL A 110 1.52 0.55 1.65
CA VAL A 110 2.68 -0.31 1.88
C VAL A 110 2.93 -1.09 0.60
N PHE A 111 4.15 -1.02 0.07
CA PHE A 111 4.52 -1.70 -1.17
C PHE A 111 5.56 -2.78 -0.93
N PHE A 112 5.48 -3.81 -1.74
CA PHE A 112 6.39 -4.94 -1.69
C PHE A 112 6.93 -5.24 -3.08
N HIS A 113 8.15 -5.76 -3.15
CA HIS A 113 8.69 -6.29 -4.39
C HIS A 113 8.94 -7.79 -4.26
N SER A 114 9.03 -8.46 -5.39
CA SER A 114 9.42 -9.88 -5.45
C SER A 114 8.48 -10.83 -4.72
N THR A 115 7.21 -10.46 -4.56
CA THR A 115 6.19 -11.35 -3.99
C THR A 115 5.78 -12.43 -4.99
N TYR A 116 5.92 -12.15 -6.29
CA TYR A 116 5.79 -13.11 -7.38
C TYR A 116 6.53 -12.56 -8.60
N ASN A 117 6.71 -13.40 -9.62
CA ASN A 117 7.43 -12.99 -10.83
C ASN A 117 6.49 -12.22 -11.77
N ALA A 118 6.47 -10.90 -11.68
CA ALA A 118 5.55 -10.04 -12.42
C ALA A 118 6.21 -9.21 -13.52
N GLY A 119 7.53 -9.26 -13.66
CA GLY A 119 8.24 -8.40 -14.60
C GLY A 119 8.34 -6.94 -14.18
N THR A 120 7.81 -6.56 -13.02
CA THR A 120 7.91 -5.22 -12.43
C THR A 120 8.62 -5.29 -11.10
N TYR A 121 9.18 -4.15 -10.66
CA TYR A 121 9.85 -4.10 -9.37
C TYR A 121 8.85 -4.27 -8.22
N VAL A 122 7.80 -3.45 -8.19
CA VAL A 122 6.75 -3.56 -7.18
C VAL A 122 5.70 -4.55 -7.65
N THR A 123 5.38 -5.52 -6.81
CA THR A 123 4.47 -6.62 -7.13
C THR A 123 3.25 -6.70 -6.24
N HIS A 124 3.24 -5.98 -5.10
CA HIS A 124 2.12 -6.02 -4.17
C HIS A 124 1.95 -4.70 -3.45
N VAL A 125 0.73 -4.38 -3.06
CA VAL A 125 0.38 -3.19 -2.30
C VAL A 125 -0.72 -3.50 -1.28
N GLY A 126 -0.63 -2.85 -0.13
CA GLY A 126 -1.66 -2.89 0.90
C GLY A 126 -1.89 -1.53 1.52
N ILE A 127 -2.94 -1.41 2.31
CA ILE A 127 -3.29 -0.19 3.03
C ILE A 127 -2.79 -0.32 4.47
N TYR A 128 -1.88 0.56 4.87
CA TYR A 128 -1.37 0.52 6.24
C TYR A 128 -2.49 0.86 7.22
N ALA A 129 -2.66 0.03 8.24
CA ALA A 129 -3.75 0.17 9.22
C ALA A 129 -3.28 0.67 10.59
N GLY A 130 -1.98 0.98 10.72
CA GLY A 130 -1.35 1.26 12.01
C GLY A 130 -0.94 -0.02 12.73
N ASN A 131 -0.16 0.12 13.79
CA ASN A 131 0.28 -1.00 14.65
C ASN A 131 0.90 -2.16 13.87
N SER A 132 1.74 -1.84 12.87
CA SER A 132 2.43 -2.84 12.03
C SER A 132 1.48 -3.81 11.33
N ARG A 133 0.30 -3.35 10.94
CA ARG A 133 -0.69 -4.14 10.20
C ARG A 133 -1.05 -3.44 8.90
N MET A 134 -1.39 -4.23 7.90
CA MET A 134 -1.99 -3.72 6.66
C MET A 134 -3.29 -4.45 6.37
N TYR A 135 -4.14 -3.80 5.59
CA TYR A 135 -5.32 -4.41 4.99
C TYR A 135 -5.06 -4.57 3.49
N HIS A 136 -5.23 -5.77 2.95
CA HIS A 136 -4.84 -6.01 1.58
C HIS A 136 -5.67 -7.12 0.92
N ALA A 137 -5.63 -7.13 -0.40
CA ALA A 137 -6.16 -8.27 -1.15
C ALA A 137 -5.13 -9.40 -1.13
N GLY A 138 -5.16 -10.18 -0.07
CA GLY A 138 -4.62 -11.51 -0.03
C GLY A 138 -5.67 -12.49 -0.56
N ASN A 139 -5.55 -13.74 -0.25
CA ASN A 139 -6.57 -14.73 -0.57
C ASN A 139 -6.97 -15.49 0.71
N PRO A 140 -7.98 -14.99 1.43
CA PRO A 140 -8.91 -13.92 1.10
C PRO A 140 -8.41 -12.52 1.43
N ILE A 141 -9.19 -11.50 1.07
CA ILE A 141 -8.98 -10.11 1.47
C ILE A 141 -9.06 -10.02 3.00
N ARG A 142 -8.03 -9.46 3.64
CA ARG A 142 -7.91 -9.48 5.10
C ARG A 142 -6.82 -8.53 5.61
N TYR A 143 -6.78 -8.40 6.93
CA TYR A 143 -5.62 -7.82 7.60
C TYR A 143 -4.43 -8.79 7.57
N ALA A 144 -3.23 -8.24 7.57
CA ALA A 144 -1.99 -8.98 7.71
C ALA A 144 -1.06 -8.29 8.69
N ASP A 145 -0.32 -9.09 9.45
CA ASP A 145 0.69 -8.62 10.40
C ASP A 145 2.02 -8.46 9.67
N LEU A 146 2.48 -7.22 9.57
CA LEU A 146 3.74 -6.88 8.87
C LEU A 146 4.99 -7.34 9.62
N THR A 147 4.86 -7.72 10.90
CA THR A 147 5.99 -8.26 11.66
C THR A 147 6.23 -9.74 11.39
N SER A 148 5.30 -10.41 10.69
CA SER A 148 5.47 -11.82 10.36
C SER A 148 6.64 -12.03 9.41
N SER A 149 7.28 -13.19 9.51
CA SER A 149 8.45 -13.52 8.68
C SER A 149 8.15 -13.48 7.18
N TYR A 150 6.92 -13.79 6.79
CA TYR A 150 6.52 -13.76 5.39
C TYR A 150 6.74 -12.37 4.77
N TRP A 151 6.34 -11.30 5.47
CA TRP A 151 6.43 -9.93 4.94
C TRP A 151 7.79 -9.28 5.17
N GLN A 152 8.64 -9.89 5.98
CA GLN A 152 9.98 -9.39 6.30
C GLN A 152 11.09 -9.95 5.39
N GLN A 153 10.76 -10.80 4.46
CA GLN A 153 11.73 -11.45 3.56
C GLN A 153 12.40 -10.49 2.59
#